data_7f2bf132270c9ee88c51a381224dfd0e
#
_entry.id   7f2bf132270c9ee88c51a381224dfd0e
#
_cell.length_a   1.000
_cell.length_b   1.000
_cell.length_c   1.000
_cell.angle_alpha   90.00
_cell.angle_beta   90.00
_cell.angle_gamma   90.00
#
_symmetry.space_group_name_H-M   'P 1'
#
loop_
_entity.id
_entity.type
_entity.pdbx_description
1 polymer ?
#
loop_
_entity_poly.entity_id
_entity_poly.type
_entity_poly.pdbx_seq_one_letter_code
_entity_poly.pdbx_strand_id
1 'polypeptide(L)'
;MRKNFELLKYADRVKPLGRYQIIDKGIACDHSATGIELSANLVGNVELTLITTVEKEYCDSAYFTVYIDGVRAENRLEAPSGEQTVVVADNLESGVHTLRIVKQTESNYNLCTLLSISLDGELLSPPKNREKYIEYIGDSLSCGMGILGQKGVPNPQTSLWEDVTLGYTYSSAELLSADCSIISESGIGLAGSWFDPLFDFYTAWSYKRDKNVKYDFARIPDLLVINLVTNDFYLNCDLKICPLDEVKQKTKEFIALVRKSYGKDIPIVWVGRFMRLGESYINAVDEAISCLGGENVGIYRLDVPTSAGGAQGHPDLAGHAVARDLLVQFIKENNLL
;
A
#
# COMPACT_ATOMS: atom_id res chain seq x y z
N MET A 1 5.88 18.47 -30.52
CA MET A 1 6.15 17.15 -31.16
C MET A 1 6.22 16.12 -30.09
N ARG A 2 5.41 15.07 -30.22
CA ARG A 2 5.32 13.99 -29.22
C ARG A 2 6.67 13.28 -29.05
N LYS A 3 7.09 13.09 -27.80
CA LYS A 3 8.32 12.39 -27.41
C LYS A 3 7.98 11.22 -26.51
N ASN A 4 8.76 10.14 -26.59
CA ASN A 4 8.70 9.00 -25.70
C ASN A 4 9.90 9.02 -24.75
N PHE A 5 9.65 9.00 -23.45
CA PHE A 5 10.64 9.04 -22.37
C PHE A 5 10.70 7.67 -21.69
N GLU A 6 11.72 6.88 -22.04
CA GLU A 6 11.97 5.59 -21.36
C GLU A 6 12.35 5.86 -19.89
N LEU A 7 11.61 5.32 -18.95
CA LEU A 7 11.74 5.65 -17.52
C LEU A 7 13.12 5.32 -16.94
N LEU A 8 13.81 4.31 -17.49
CA LEU A 8 15.18 3.98 -17.07
C LEU A 8 16.18 5.08 -17.47
N LYS A 9 16.01 5.69 -18.65
CA LYS A 9 16.89 6.77 -19.15
C LYS A 9 16.59 8.11 -18.48
N TYR A 10 15.37 8.28 -17.99
CA TYR A 10 14.87 9.51 -17.37
C TYR A 10 14.48 9.30 -15.90
N ALA A 11 15.14 8.37 -15.20
CA ALA A 11 14.85 8.06 -13.81
C ALA A 11 15.05 9.28 -12.88
N ASP A 12 15.92 10.21 -13.24
CA ASP A 12 16.13 11.48 -12.54
C ASP A 12 15.02 12.53 -12.79
N ARG A 13 14.09 12.25 -13.70
CA ARG A 13 12.96 13.12 -14.08
C ARG A 13 11.61 12.63 -13.55
N VAL A 14 11.59 11.51 -12.85
CA VAL A 14 10.41 10.97 -12.21
C VAL A 14 10.68 10.69 -10.75
N LYS A 15 9.66 10.84 -9.89
CA LYS A 15 9.68 10.45 -8.50
C LYS A 15 8.93 9.12 -8.37
N PRO A 16 9.61 8.00 -8.14
CA PRO A 16 8.93 6.75 -7.83
C PRO A 16 8.22 6.83 -6.47
N LEU A 17 7.09 6.14 -6.34
CA LEU A 17 6.23 6.13 -5.15
C LEU A 17 6.24 4.77 -4.47
N GLY A 18 6.15 4.75 -3.14
CA GLY A 18 6.08 3.53 -2.34
C GLY A 18 7.36 2.69 -2.37
N ARG A 19 7.22 1.38 -2.14
CA ARG A 19 8.31 0.40 -2.27
C ARG A 19 8.38 -0.10 -3.72
N TYR A 20 9.17 0.56 -4.53
CA TYR A 20 9.42 0.25 -5.94
C TYR A 20 10.79 -0.40 -6.13
N GLN A 21 11.02 -0.99 -7.30
CA GLN A 21 12.33 -1.49 -7.70
C GLN A 21 12.66 -1.06 -9.13
N ILE A 22 13.89 -0.62 -9.36
CA ILE A 22 14.40 -0.41 -10.73
C ILE A 22 14.92 -1.77 -11.22
N ILE A 23 14.37 -2.23 -12.34
CA ILE A 23 14.72 -3.48 -13.00
C ILE A 23 15.12 -3.20 -14.45
N ASP A 24 15.68 -4.19 -15.15
CA ASP A 24 16.24 -4.02 -16.52
C ASP A 24 15.26 -3.42 -17.54
N LYS A 25 13.95 -3.57 -17.32
CA LYS A 25 12.92 -3.09 -18.25
C LYS A 25 12.28 -1.76 -17.86
N GLY A 26 12.35 -1.36 -16.58
CA GLY A 26 11.64 -0.17 -16.11
C GLY A 26 11.56 -0.08 -14.60
N ILE A 27 10.48 0.55 -14.10
CA ILE A 27 10.19 0.71 -12.68
C ILE A 27 9.12 -0.31 -12.29
N ALA A 28 9.49 -1.30 -11.48
CA ALA A 28 8.57 -2.28 -10.93
C ALA A 28 7.75 -1.65 -9.80
N CYS A 29 6.42 -1.71 -9.95
CA CYS A 29 5.41 -1.16 -9.06
C CYS A 29 4.45 -2.28 -8.67
N ASP A 30 4.85 -3.15 -7.73
CA ASP A 30 4.11 -4.37 -7.41
C ASP A 30 3.15 -4.17 -6.23
N HIS A 31 3.59 -3.48 -5.17
CA HIS A 31 2.75 -3.19 -4.00
C HIS A 31 1.68 -2.14 -4.29
N SER A 32 0.64 -2.12 -3.46
CA SER A 32 -0.35 -1.05 -3.43
C SER A 32 0.31 0.31 -3.15
N ALA A 33 -0.24 1.38 -3.69
CA ALA A 33 0.27 2.76 -3.60
C ALA A 33 1.67 2.98 -4.21
N THR A 34 2.18 2.04 -4.99
CA THR A 34 3.38 2.26 -5.82
C THR A 34 3.02 2.96 -7.13
N GLY A 35 4.00 3.55 -7.78
CA GLY A 35 3.79 4.28 -9.03
C GLY A 35 4.85 5.32 -9.28
N ILE A 36 4.48 6.39 -9.99
CA ILE A 36 5.37 7.51 -10.29
C ILE A 36 4.66 8.85 -10.14
N GLU A 37 5.45 9.88 -9.84
CA GLU A 37 5.04 11.28 -9.92
C GLU A 37 6.06 12.04 -10.78
N LEU A 38 5.57 12.90 -11.67
CA LEU A 38 6.40 13.68 -12.58
C LEU A 38 5.85 15.08 -12.78
N SER A 39 6.71 16.00 -13.23
CA SER A 39 6.32 17.31 -13.73
C SER A 39 6.76 17.46 -15.17
N ALA A 40 5.93 18.08 -15.99
CA ALA A 40 6.23 18.31 -17.40
C ALA A 40 5.66 19.64 -17.90
N ASN A 41 6.35 20.30 -18.82
CA ASN A 41 5.77 21.36 -19.62
C ASN A 41 5.25 20.72 -20.91
N LEU A 42 3.95 20.63 -21.06
CA LEU A 42 3.32 19.83 -22.10
C LEU A 42 2.01 20.44 -22.62
N VAL A 43 1.46 19.82 -23.66
CA VAL A 43 0.12 20.08 -24.19
C VAL A 43 -0.49 18.78 -24.70
N GLY A 44 -1.82 18.62 -24.55
CA GLY A 44 -2.56 17.48 -25.11
C GLY A 44 -2.48 16.23 -24.24
N ASN A 45 -2.22 15.07 -24.85
CA ASN A 45 -2.35 13.79 -24.19
C ASN A 45 -1.03 13.29 -23.59
N VAL A 46 -1.13 12.62 -22.44
CA VAL A 46 -0.05 11.86 -21.82
C VAL A 46 -0.40 10.38 -21.82
N GLU A 47 0.53 9.54 -22.26
CA GLU A 47 0.37 8.09 -22.28
C GLU A 47 1.47 7.42 -21.49
N LEU A 48 1.10 6.33 -20.81
CA LEU A 48 2.00 5.44 -20.09
C LEU A 48 2.06 4.09 -20.81
N THR A 49 3.26 3.62 -21.11
CA THR A 49 3.50 2.24 -21.54
C THR A 49 3.95 1.42 -20.34
N LEU A 50 3.29 0.29 -20.10
CA LEU A 50 3.55 -0.59 -18.95
C LEU A 50 3.32 -2.05 -19.33
N ILE A 51 3.85 -2.95 -18.48
CA ILE A 51 3.54 -4.37 -18.50
C ILE A 51 2.77 -4.70 -17.22
N THR A 52 1.62 -5.36 -17.36
CA THR A 52 0.88 -5.98 -16.25
C THR A 52 1.04 -7.49 -16.32
N THR A 53 1.50 -8.11 -15.22
CA THR A 53 1.52 -9.57 -15.04
C THR A 53 0.47 -9.93 -14.02
N VAL A 54 -0.43 -10.83 -14.39
CA VAL A 54 -1.54 -11.26 -13.53
C VAL A 54 -1.11 -12.47 -12.70
N GLU A 55 -1.37 -12.40 -11.40
CA GLU A 55 -1.04 -13.45 -10.43
C GLU A 55 -2.20 -14.43 -10.22
N LYS A 56 -3.43 -14.03 -10.54
CA LYS A 56 -4.63 -14.86 -10.41
C LYS A 56 -5.52 -14.76 -11.65
N GLU A 57 -6.02 -15.88 -12.14
CA GLU A 57 -6.82 -16.00 -13.37
C GLU A 57 -8.07 -15.11 -13.41
N TYR A 58 -8.63 -14.75 -12.24
CA TYR A 58 -9.81 -13.90 -12.12
C TYR A 58 -9.47 -12.41 -11.89
N CYS A 59 -8.20 -12.03 -12.03
CA CYS A 59 -7.70 -10.67 -11.82
C CYS A 59 -6.93 -10.22 -13.04
N ASP A 60 -7.62 -9.93 -14.12
CA ASP A 60 -7.08 -9.67 -15.44
C ASP A 60 -6.51 -8.27 -15.66
N SER A 61 -6.74 -7.36 -14.72
CA SER A 61 -6.28 -5.97 -14.82
C SER A 61 -5.66 -5.44 -13.54
N ALA A 62 -4.66 -4.59 -13.68
CA ALA A 62 -4.27 -3.64 -12.64
C ALA A 62 -5.06 -2.35 -12.79
N TYR A 63 -5.27 -1.64 -11.68
CA TYR A 63 -5.94 -0.35 -11.66
C TYR A 63 -5.03 0.72 -11.08
N PHE A 64 -5.14 1.94 -11.62
CA PHE A 64 -4.39 3.10 -11.14
C PHE A 64 -5.31 4.29 -10.92
N THR A 65 -4.99 5.08 -9.89
CA THR A 65 -5.51 6.43 -9.71
C THR A 65 -4.54 7.42 -10.36
N VAL A 66 -5.06 8.35 -11.11
CA VAL A 66 -4.30 9.46 -11.66
C VAL A 66 -4.69 10.76 -10.95
N TYR A 67 -3.68 11.54 -10.59
CA TYR A 67 -3.86 12.92 -10.12
C TYR A 67 -3.19 13.85 -11.13
N ILE A 68 -3.92 14.86 -11.56
CA ILE A 68 -3.44 15.93 -12.44
C ILE A 68 -3.48 17.22 -11.65
N ASP A 69 -2.33 17.87 -11.45
CA ASP A 69 -2.19 19.09 -10.66
C ASP A 69 -2.79 18.98 -9.24
N GLY A 70 -2.63 17.80 -8.64
CA GLY A 70 -3.16 17.46 -7.32
C GLY A 70 -4.63 17.05 -7.29
N VAL A 71 -5.35 17.14 -8.40
CA VAL A 71 -6.76 16.74 -8.49
C VAL A 71 -6.86 15.29 -8.94
N ARG A 72 -7.60 14.47 -8.18
CA ARG A 72 -7.87 13.07 -8.53
C ARG A 72 -8.77 12.99 -9.76
N ALA A 73 -8.37 12.25 -10.78
CA ALA A 73 -9.22 11.96 -11.94
C ALA A 73 -10.46 11.14 -11.51
N GLU A 74 -11.58 11.39 -12.18
CA GLU A 74 -12.85 10.72 -11.87
C GLU A 74 -12.79 9.22 -12.14
N ASN A 75 -12.20 8.85 -13.29
CA ASN A 75 -12.12 7.46 -13.72
C ASN A 75 -10.81 6.81 -13.28
N ARG A 76 -10.89 5.52 -12.94
CA ARG A 76 -9.74 4.65 -12.73
C ARG A 76 -9.11 4.36 -14.10
N LEU A 77 -7.78 4.35 -14.13
CA LEU A 77 -7.05 3.84 -15.28
C LEU A 77 -6.95 2.32 -15.14
N GLU A 78 -7.47 1.60 -16.11
CA GLU A 78 -7.37 0.15 -16.19
C GLU A 78 -6.19 -0.26 -17.08
N ALA A 79 -5.41 -1.24 -16.60
CA ALA A 79 -4.28 -1.81 -17.31
C ALA A 79 -4.40 -3.34 -17.34
N PRO A 80 -5.01 -3.91 -18.40
CA PRO A 80 -5.12 -5.37 -18.59
C PRO A 80 -3.77 -6.08 -18.64
N SER A 81 -3.80 -7.41 -18.59
CA SER A 81 -2.59 -8.24 -18.69
C SER A 81 -1.83 -8.02 -20.00
N GLY A 82 -0.50 -8.03 -19.91
CA GLY A 82 0.41 -7.84 -21.04
C GLY A 82 1.04 -6.47 -21.12
N GLU A 83 1.78 -6.23 -22.20
CA GLU A 83 2.37 -4.92 -22.51
C GLU A 83 1.34 -4.06 -23.25
N GLN A 84 1.18 -2.83 -22.82
CA GLN A 84 0.19 -1.91 -23.38
C GLN A 84 0.56 -0.47 -23.15
N THR A 85 -0.07 0.42 -23.94
CA THR A 85 -0.02 1.85 -23.75
C THR A 85 -1.42 2.36 -23.40
N VAL A 86 -1.53 3.10 -22.31
CA VAL A 86 -2.79 3.63 -21.76
C VAL A 86 -2.72 5.16 -21.71
N VAL A 87 -3.85 5.83 -21.96
CA VAL A 87 -3.96 7.28 -21.83
C VAL A 87 -4.10 7.63 -20.35
N VAL A 88 -3.13 8.36 -19.82
CA VAL A 88 -3.11 8.81 -18.40
C VAL A 88 -3.86 10.13 -18.22
N ALA A 89 -3.70 11.03 -19.20
CA ALA A 89 -4.40 12.30 -19.26
C ALA A 89 -4.66 12.68 -20.71
N ASP A 90 -5.74 13.37 -20.96
CA ASP A 90 -6.12 13.84 -22.29
C ASP A 90 -6.44 15.33 -22.29
N ASN A 91 -6.24 15.96 -23.45
CA ASN A 91 -6.62 17.35 -23.71
C ASN A 91 -6.10 18.36 -22.67
N LEU A 92 -4.92 18.14 -22.09
CA LEU A 92 -4.30 19.10 -21.20
C LEU A 92 -3.97 20.41 -21.96
N GLU A 93 -4.25 21.53 -21.34
CA GLU A 93 -3.86 22.84 -21.88
C GLU A 93 -2.33 22.98 -21.90
N SER A 94 -1.82 23.91 -22.70
CA SER A 94 -0.39 24.17 -22.75
C SER A 94 0.09 24.77 -21.42
N GLY A 95 1.04 24.11 -20.77
CA GLY A 95 1.56 24.59 -19.48
C GLY A 95 2.37 23.55 -18.73
N VAL A 96 2.72 23.91 -17.49
CA VAL A 96 3.40 23.01 -16.56
C VAL A 96 2.34 22.24 -15.79
N HIS A 97 2.41 20.92 -15.89
CA HIS A 97 1.52 20.00 -15.18
C HIS A 97 2.31 19.03 -14.29
N THR A 98 1.68 18.62 -13.20
CA THR A 98 2.15 17.54 -12.33
C THR A 98 1.21 16.36 -12.48
N LEU A 99 1.75 15.19 -12.79
CA LEU A 99 1.00 13.95 -12.89
C LEU A 99 1.49 12.97 -11.82
N ARG A 100 0.56 12.41 -11.05
CA ARG A 100 0.84 11.31 -10.11
C ARG A 100 -0.01 10.11 -10.49
N ILE A 101 0.63 8.99 -10.77
CA ILE A 101 0.01 7.73 -11.21
C ILE A 101 0.27 6.72 -10.12
N VAL A 102 -0.79 6.26 -9.43
CA VAL A 102 -0.72 5.43 -8.23
C VAL A 102 -1.44 4.11 -8.46
N LYS A 103 -0.72 3.00 -8.35
CA LYS A 103 -1.28 1.66 -8.43
C LYS A 103 -2.24 1.43 -7.25
N GLN A 104 -3.48 1.01 -7.55
CA GLN A 104 -4.51 0.78 -6.56
C GLN A 104 -4.42 -0.60 -5.91
N THR A 105 -3.96 -1.58 -6.66
CA THR A 105 -4.10 -3.02 -6.36
C THR A 105 -2.83 -3.62 -5.75
N GLU A 106 -3.02 -4.63 -4.91
CA GLU A 106 -1.94 -5.36 -4.24
C GLU A 106 -1.16 -6.31 -5.17
N SER A 107 0.00 -6.79 -4.71
CA SER A 107 0.85 -7.73 -5.44
C SER A 107 0.23 -9.12 -5.62
N ASN A 108 -0.70 -9.50 -4.76
CA ASN A 108 -1.40 -10.79 -4.84
C ASN A 108 -2.32 -10.91 -6.07
N TYR A 109 -2.68 -9.78 -6.69
CA TYR A 109 -3.49 -9.76 -7.91
C TYR A 109 -2.65 -9.56 -9.15
N ASN A 110 -1.75 -8.59 -9.13
CA ASN A 110 -0.95 -8.26 -10.31
C ASN A 110 0.34 -7.51 -9.97
N LEU A 111 1.33 -7.71 -10.82
CA LEU A 111 2.61 -7.01 -10.81
C LEU A 111 2.66 -6.06 -12.00
N CYS A 112 3.24 -4.88 -11.81
CA CYS A 112 3.35 -3.89 -12.88
C CYS A 112 4.79 -3.46 -13.08
N THR A 113 5.16 -3.22 -14.35
CA THR A 113 6.43 -2.58 -14.71
C THR A 113 6.13 -1.41 -15.62
N LEU A 114 6.45 -0.20 -15.17
CA LEU A 114 6.28 1.03 -15.93
C LEU A 114 7.50 1.21 -16.84
N LEU A 115 7.28 1.38 -18.15
CA LEU A 115 8.33 1.38 -19.17
C LEU A 115 8.66 2.79 -19.66
N SER A 116 7.65 3.54 -20.09
CA SER A 116 7.86 4.88 -20.68
C SER A 116 6.63 5.78 -20.55
N ILE A 117 6.87 7.08 -20.60
CA ILE A 117 5.85 8.12 -20.72
C ILE A 117 5.98 8.79 -22.07
N SER A 118 4.87 8.94 -22.79
CA SER A 118 4.79 9.66 -24.07
C SER A 118 3.94 10.92 -23.92
N LEU A 119 4.50 12.07 -24.27
CA LEU A 119 3.82 13.37 -24.22
C LEU A 119 4.33 14.33 -25.30
N ASP A 120 3.59 15.38 -25.59
CA ASP A 120 4.05 16.51 -26.42
C ASP A 120 4.56 17.62 -25.52
N GLY A 121 5.88 17.62 -25.29
CA GLY A 121 6.52 18.53 -24.36
C GLY A 121 7.87 18.04 -23.83
N GLU A 122 8.19 18.43 -22.60
CA GLU A 122 9.45 18.10 -21.93
C GLU A 122 9.23 17.76 -20.47
N LEU A 123 9.92 16.71 -19.98
CA LEU A 123 9.98 16.40 -18.57
C LEU A 123 10.81 17.46 -17.84
N LEU A 124 10.29 17.94 -16.72
CA LEU A 124 10.97 18.85 -15.80
C LEU A 124 11.62 18.09 -14.65
N SER A 125 12.19 18.81 -13.69
CA SER A 125 12.62 18.20 -12.42
C SER A 125 11.42 17.59 -11.72
N PRO A 126 11.55 16.38 -11.15
CA PRO A 126 10.43 15.73 -10.51
C PRO A 126 10.03 16.47 -9.22
N PRO A 127 8.79 16.29 -8.76
CA PRO A 127 8.38 16.75 -7.43
C PRO A 127 9.30 16.21 -6.34
N LYS A 128 9.58 17.02 -5.34
CA LYS A 128 10.39 16.61 -4.20
C LYS A 128 9.65 15.59 -3.33
N ASN A 129 10.41 14.77 -2.60
CA ASN A 129 9.84 13.98 -1.52
C ASN A 129 9.21 14.91 -0.48
N ARG A 130 8.09 14.48 0.08
CA ARG A 130 7.50 15.13 1.25
C ARG A 130 8.45 15.00 2.44
N GLU A 131 8.36 15.91 3.40
CA GLU A 131 9.23 15.91 4.59
C GLU A 131 8.98 14.70 5.49
N LYS A 132 7.75 14.21 5.48
CA LYS A 132 7.32 13.06 6.30
C LYS A 132 7.14 11.82 5.45
N TYR A 133 7.46 10.67 6.03
CA TYR A 133 7.29 9.36 5.40
C TYR A 133 6.71 8.35 6.39
N ILE A 134 5.61 7.71 5.99
CA ILE A 134 4.92 6.68 6.79
C ILE A 134 5.01 5.34 6.07
N GLU A 135 5.39 4.28 6.77
CA GLU A 135 5.25 2.93 6.26
C GLU A 135 4.08 2.23 6.95
N TYR A 136 3.15 1.70 6.13
CA TYR A 136 2.03 0.90 6.57
C TYR A 136 2.32 -0.57 6.30
N ILE A 137 2.07 -1.41 7.29
CA ILE A 137 2.28 -2.85 7.21
C ILE A 137 0.97 -3.54 7.60
N GLY A 138 0.46 -4.43 6.74
CA GLY A 138 -0.81 -5.04 7.05
C GLY A 138 -1.30 -6.08 6.05
N ASP A 139 -2.59 -6.32 6.13
CA ASP A 139 -3.34 -7.28 5.31
C ASP A 139 -4.30 -6.58 4.33
N SER A 140 -5.38 -7.27 3.95
CA SER A 140 -6.44 -6.75 3.07
C SER A 140 -7.04 -5.41 3.53
N LEU A 141 -7.07 -5.15 4.83
CA LEU A 141 -7.57 -3.90 5.40
C LEU A 141 -6.67 -2.71 5.02
N SER A 142 -5.37 -2.96 4.90
CA SER A 142 -4.38 -1.93 4.59
C SER A 142 -4.24 -1.65 3.10
N CYS A 143 -4.49 -2.62 2.22
CA CYS A 143 -4.55 -2.39 0.77
C CYS A 143 -5.92 -1.90 0.26
N GLY A 144 -6.94 -1.85 1.12
CA GLY A 144 -8.28 -1.37 0.72
C GLY A 144 -9.08 -2.39 -0.08
N MET A 145 -8.82 -3.68 0.15
CA MET A 145 -9.60 -4.76 -0.45
C MET A 145 -11.07 -4.64 -0.09
N GLY A 146 -11.93 -4.82 -1.06
CA GLY A 146 -13.39 -4.79 -0.87
C GLY A 146 -14.02 -3.41 -0.76
N ILE A 147 -13.24 -2.33 -0.71
CA ILE A 147 -13.71 -0.96 -0.47
C ILE A 147 -14.73 -0.45 -1.51
N LEU A 148 -14.60 -0.89 -2.77
CA LEU A 148 -15.50 -0.54 -3.87
C LEU A 148 -16.65 -1.55 -4.04
N GLY A 149 -16.65 -2.63 -3.30
CA GLY A 149 -17.68 -3.66 -3.36
C GLY A 149 -18.83 -3.42 -2.40
N GLN A 150 -19.80 -4.32 -2.42
CA GLN A 150 -20.99 -4.26 -1.56
C GLN A 150 -21.14 -5.55 -0.76
N LYS A 151 -21.58 -5.41 0.49
CA LYS A 151 -21.89 -6.54 1.36
C LYS A 151 -22.97 -7.45 0.74
N GLY A 152 -22.73 -8.76 0.81
CA GLY A 152 -23.70 -9.78 0.37
C GLY A 152 -23.76 -10.03 -1.13
N VAL A 153 -23.02 -9.28 -1.93
CA VAL A 153 -22.85 -9.60 -3.35
C VAL A 153 -21.83 -10.74 -3.45
N PRO A 154 -22.15 -11.89 -4.06
CA PRO A 154 -21.17 -12.95 -4.29
C PRO A 154 -20.09 -12.45 -5.21
N ASN A 155 -18.90 -12.26 -4.69
CA ASN A 155 -17.76 -11.80 -5.46
C ASN A 155 -16.53 -12.68 -5.19
N PRO A 156 -15.85 -13.15 -6.22
CA PRO A 156 -14.47 -13.59 -6.04
C PRO A 156 -13.65 -12.40 -5.53
N GLN A 157 -12.59 -12.68 -4.77
CA GLN A 157 -11.59 -11.65 -4.48
C GLN A 157 -11.00 -11.18 -5.81
N THR A 158 -11.17 -9.91 -6.13
CA THR A 158 -10.69 -9.36 -7.41
C THR A 158 -10.10 -7.97 -7.23
N SER A 159 -9.18 -7.63 -8.11
CA SER A 159 -8.60 -6.28 -8.22
C SER A 159 -9.68 -5.20 -8.48
N LEU A 160 -10.84 -5.59 -9.02
CA LEU A 160 -11.96 -4.68 -9.29
C LEU A 160 -12.48 -3.99 -8.01
N TRP A 161 -12.47 -4.67 -6.87
CA TRP A 161 -13.03 -4.17 -5.62
C TRP A 161 -12.01 -3.46 -4.73
N GLU A 162 -10.77 -3.33 -5.19
CA GLU A 162 -9.69 -2.74 -4.44
C GLU A 162 -9.34 -1.35 -4.94
N ASP A 163 -9.15 -0.42 -4.01
CA ASP A 163 -8.60 0.91 -4.26
C ASP A 163 -7.91 1.43 -2.99
N VAL A 164 -6.59 1.21 -2.90
CA VAL A 164 -5.80 1.68 -1.77
C VAL A 164 -5.85 3.20 -1.61
N THR A 165 -6.06 3.96 -2.70
CA THR A 165 -6.06 5.44 -2.63
C THR A 165 -7.27 5.99 -1.89
N LEU A 166 -8.33 5.18 -1.74
CA LEU A 166 -9.50 5.45 -0.91
C LEU A 166 -9.39 4.81 0.48
N GLY A 167 -8.44 3.88 0.65
CA GLY A 167 -8.17 3.19 1.92
C GLY A 167 -7.63 4.13 3.00
N TYR A 168 -7.81 3.73 4.26
CA TYR A 168 -7.39 4.53 5.42
C TYR A 168 -5.88 4.81 5.42
N THR A 169 -5.07 3.91 4.87
CA THR A 169 -3.61 4.02 4.80
C THR A 169 -3.17 5.18 3.90
N TYR A 170 -3.46 5.10 2.61
CA TYR A 170 -3.05 6.14 1.66
C TYR A 170 -3.71 7.48 1.96
N SER A 171 -5.01 7.48 2.26
CA SER A 171 -5.74 8.72 2.52
C SER A 171 -5.31 9.43 3.82
N SER A 172 -4.86 8.70 4.85
CA SER A 172 -4.27 9.33 6.04
C SER A 172 -2.89 9.94 5.76
N ALA A 173 -2.04 9.28 4.94
CA ALA A 173 -0.77 9.84 4.51
C ALA A 173 -0.98 11.14 3.72
N GLU A 174 -1.97 11.20 2.82
CA GLU A 174 -2.31 12.42 2.09
C GLU A 174 -2.73 13.56 3.04
N LEU A 175 -3.62 13.30 4.02
CA LEU A 175 -4.05 14.29 5.00
C LEU A 175 -2.92 14.77 5.94
N LEU A 176 -1.91 13.94 6.14
CA LEU A 176 -0.71 14.26 6.92
C LEU A 176 0.41 14.86 6.07
N SER A 177 0.18 15.06 4.78
CA SER A 177 1.19 15.53 3.82
C SER A 177 2.47 14.69 3.85
N ALA A 178 2.33 13.37 4.05
CA ALA A 178 3.43 12.42 4.09
C ALA A 178 3.53 11.60 2.78
N ASP A 179 4.76 11.28 2.35
CA ASP A 179 4.96 10.16 1.44
C ASP A 179 4.62 8.85 2.17
N CYS A 180 4.25 7.81 1.45
CA CYS A 180 3.96 6.53 2.10
C CYS A 180 4.47 5.32 1.31
N SER A 181 4.64 4.22 2.03
CA SER A 181 4.81 2.87 1.51
C SER A 181 3.78 1.98 2.19
N ILE A 182 3.07 1.17 1.41
CA ILE A 182 2.03 0.27 1.92
C ILE A 182 2.44 -1.15 1.58
N ILE A 183 2.96 -1.87 2.59
CA ILE A 183 3.44 -3.24 2.48
C ILE A 183 2.38 -4.15 3.08
N SER A 184 1.43 -4.47 2.24
CA SER A 184 0.24 -5.23 2.62
C SER A 184 -0.21 -6.18 1.52
N GLU A 185 -0.81 -7.28 1.94
CA GLU A 185 -1.39 -8.27 1.04
C GLU A 185 -2.57 -8.96 1.72
N SER A 186 -3.65 -9.18 0.97
CA SER A 186 -4.83 -9.90 1.44
C SER A 186 -4.46 -11.30 1.90
N GLY A 187 -4.93 -11.68 3.07
CA GLY A 187 -4.68 -13.01 3.62
C GLY A 187 -3.40 -13.13 4.44
N ILE A 188 -2.54 -12.12 4.50
CA ILE A 188 -1.37 -12.13 5.38
C ILE A 188 -1.81 -12.04 6.84
N GLY A 189 -1.27 -12.91 7.67
CA GLY A 189 -1.34 -12.86 9.13
C GLY A 189 0.04 -12.87 9.76
N LEU A 190 0.09 -12.68 11.05
CA LEU A 190 1.34 -12.55 11.81
C LEU A 190 2.00 -13.90 12.10
N ALA A 191 1.23 -14.85 12.62
CA ALA A 191 1.66 -16.22 12.91
C ALA A 191 1.29 -17.19 11.78
N GLY A 192 0.20 -16.91 11.05
CA GLY A 192 -0.21 -17.69 9.90
C GLY A 192 -0.80 -16.82 8.80
N SER A 193 -0.68 -17.28 7.57
CA SER A 193 -1.19 -16.59 6.39
C SER A 193 -1.91 -17.56 5.47
N TRP A 194 -2.92 -17.06 4.74
CA TRP A 194 -3.61 -17.85 3.73
C TRP A 194 -2.75 -18.09 2.48
N PHE A 195 -1.79 -17.19 2.22
CA PHE A 195 -0.92 -17.22 1.04
C PHE A 195 0.55 -17.08 1.45
N ASP A 196 1.07 -15.86 1.52
CA ASP A 196 2.49 -15.60 1.71
C ASP A 196 2.86 -15.36 3.18
N PRO A 197 4.02 -15.84 3.64
CA PRO A 197 4.48 -15.60 5.01
C PRO A 197 4.92 -14.13 5.20
N LEU A 198 4.38 -13.46 6.23
CA LEU A 198 4.63 -12.04 6.50
C LEU A 198 6.12 -11.67 6.54
N PHE A 199 6.94 -12.42 7.25
CA PHE A 199 8.35 -12.06 7.45
C PHE A 199 9.15 -12.07 6.15
N ASP A 200 8.91 -13.05 5.28
CA ASP A 200 9.53 -13.12 3.97
C ASP A 200 8.98 -12.05 3.02
N PHE A 201 7.66 -11.85 3.04
CA PHE A 201 6.97 -10.81 2.27
C PHE A 201 7.51 -9.42 2.63
N TYR A 202 7.60 -9.09 3.91
CA TYR A 202 8.07 -7.80 4.39
C TYR A 202 9.55 -7.54 4.07
N THR A 203 10.41 -8.56 4.14
CA THR A 203 11.84 -8.43 3.90
C THR A 203 12.25 -8.51 2.44
N ALA A 204 11.36 -8.84 1.52
CA ALA A 204 11.61 -8.80 0.07
C ALA A 204 11.30 -7.40 -0.51
N TRP A 205 11.94 -7.04 -1.63
CA TRP A 205 11.51 -5.89 -2.44
C TRP A 205 10.10 -6.11 -2.98
N SER A 206 9.88 -7.25 -3.61
CA SER A 206 8.58 -7.74 -4.05
C SER A 206 8.61 -9.27 -3.97
N TYR A 207 7.89 -9.82 -3.01
CA TYR A 207 7.88 -11.26 -2.75
C TYR A 207 7.39 -12.07 -3.94
N LYS A 208 6.34 -11.58 -4.61
CA LYS A 208 5.75 -12.24 -5.79
C LYS A 208 6.69 -12.21 -7.00
N ARG A 209 7.43 -11.12 -7.20
CA ARG A 209 8.35 -10.99 -8.33
C ARG A 209 9.62 -11.83 -8.14
N ASP A 210 10.29 -11.65 -7.01
CA ASP A 210 11.45 -12.44 -6.59
C ASP A 210 11.67 -12.33 -5.08
N LYS A 211 11.27 -13.37 -4.35
CA LYS A 211 11.41 -13.44 -2.88
C LYS A 211 12.85 -13.44 -2.38
N ASN A 212 13.84 -13.69 -3.25
CA ASN A 212 15.25 -13.72 -2.88
C ASN A 212 15.90 -12.33 -2.90
N VAL A 213 15.30 -11.37 -3.63
CA VAL A 213 15.78 -9.98 -3.64
C VAL A 213 15.30 -9.28 -2.39
N LYS A 214 16.22 -9.06 -1.45
CA LYS A 214 15.89 -8.45 -0.16
C LYS A 214 15.80 -6.94 -0.24
N TYR A 215 14.84 -6.37 0.51
CA TYR A 215 14.70 -4.92 0.67
C TYR A 215 15.84 -4.38 1.54
N ASP A 216 16.38 -3.23 1.18
CA ASP A 216 17.54 -2.65 1.84
C ASP A 216 17.23 -1.78 3.06
N PHE A 217 15.94 -1.46 3.28
CA PHE A 217 15.45 -0.59 4.36
C PHE A 217 16.15 0.79 4.42
N ALA A 218 16.65 1.28 3.26
CA ALA A 218 17.45 2.51 3.21
C ALA A 218 16.61 3.77 3.49
N ARG A 219 15.33 3.78 3.11
CA ARG A 219 14.43 4.88 3.43
C ARG A 219 13.78 4.64 4.79
N ILE A 220 14.23 5.38 5.79
CA ILE A 220 13.75 5.26 7.17
C ILE A 220 12.42 6.02 7.31
N PRO A 221 11.31 5.39 7.78
CA PRO A 221 10.05 6.09 8.01
C PRO A 221 10.08 6.91 9.30
N ASP A 222 9.31 8.01 9.32
CA ASP A 222 9.07 8.78 10.54
C ASP A 222 8.06 8.06 11.46
N LEU A 223 7.18 7.22 10.89
CA LEU A 223 6.14 6.48 11.60
C LEU A 223 5.89 5.15 10.91
N LEU A 224 5.66 4.11 11.72
CA LEU A 224 5.16 2.81 11.28
C LEU A 224 3.71 2.63 11.75
N VAL A 225 2.84 2.17 10.86
CA VAL A 225 1.45 1.81 11.17
C VAL A 225 1.24 0.35 10.85
N ILE A 226 0.93 -0.47 11.85
CA ILE A 226 0.77 -1.92 11.70
C ILE A 226 -0.70 -2.29 11.93
N ASN A 227 -1.29 -3.05 11.00
CA ASN A 227 -2.63 -3.61 11.13
C ASN A 227 -2.60 -5.08 10.70
N LEU A 228 -2.43 -5.96 11.68
CA LEU A 228 -2.27 -7.41 11.50
C LEU A 228 -3.10 -8.16 12.54
N VAL A 229 -3.10 -9.49 12.46
CA VAL A 229 -3.76 -10.46 13.38
C VAL A 229 -5.18 -10.82 12.95
N THR A 230 -5.80 -10.10 12.05
CA THR A 230 -7.14 -10.44 11.54
C THR A 230 -7.16 -11.82 10.90
N ASN A 231 -6.20 -12.12 10.05
CA ASN A 231 -6.12 -13.42 9.38
C ASN A 231 -5.74 -14.55 10.33
N ASP A 232 -4.92 -14.30 11.33
CA ASP A 232 -4.60 -15.28 12.39
C ASP A 232 -5.86 -15.73 13.12
N PHE A 233 -6.76 -14.80 13.45
CA PHE A 233 -8.04 -15.09 14.08
C PHE A 233 -8.92 -15.98 13.18
N TYR A 234 -9.09 -15.62 11.90
CA TYR A 234 -9.92 -16.41 10.99
C TYR A 234 -9.32 -17.79 10.70
N LEU A 235 -8.01 -17.88 10.47
CA LEU A 235 -7.31 -19.15 10.31
C LEU A 235 -7.48 -20.07 11.53
N ASN A 236 -7.44 -19.50 12.73
CA ASN A 236 -7.67 -20.30 13.93
C ASN A 236 -9.14 -20.73 14.09
N CYS A 237 -10.10 -19.89 13.66
CA CYS A 237 -11.51 -20.27 13.64
C CYS A 237 -11.76 -21.44 12.69
N ASP A 238 -11.19 -21.38 11.50
CA ASP A 238 -11.47 -22.31 10.41
C ASP A 238 -10.59 -23.58 10.47
N LEU A 239 -9.29 -23.42 10.72
CA LEU A 239 -8.30 -24.49 10.59
C LEU A 239 -7.63 -24.91 11.90
N LYS A 240 -7.88 -24.17 13.02
CA LYS A 240 -7.26 -24.40 14.34
C LYS A 240 -5.72 -24.26 14.31
N ILE A 241 -5.20 -23.48 13.41
CA ILE A 241 -3.83 -23.02 13.38
C ILE A 241 -3.73 -21.61 13.97
N CYS A 242 -2.56 -21.07 14.23
CA CYS A 242 -2.34 -19.78 14.88
C CYS A 242 -2.83 -19.71 16.34
N PRO A 243 -2.33 -20.54 17.25
CA PRO A 243 -2.65 -20.44 18.66
C PRO A 243 -2.13 -19.11 19.25
N LEU A 244 -2.79 -18.62 20.30
CA LEU A 244 -2.50 -17.32 20.91
C LEU A 244 -1.03 -17.12 21.33
N ASP A 245 -0.39 -18.18 21.85
CA ASP A 245 1.02 -18.10 22.26
C ASP A 245 1.96 -17.91 21.07
N GLU A 246 1.62 -18.48 19.91
CA GLU A 246 2.36 -18.24 18.68
C GLU A 246 2.16 -16.82 18.18
N VAL A 247 0.93 -16.29 18.21
CA VAL A 247 0.63 -14.88 17.89
C VAL A 247 1.43 -13.94 18.79
N LYS A 248 1.48 -14.19 20.11
CA LYS A 248 2.31 -13.41 21.04
C LYS A 248 3.79 -13.45 20.68
N GLN A 249 4.31 -14.64 20.38
CA GLN A 249 5.71 -14.79 20.00
C GLN A 249 6.03 -14.07 18.69
N LYS A 250 5.19 -14.26 17.67
CA LYS A 250 5.38 -13.61 16.36
C LYS A 250 5.21 -12.09 16.43
N THR A 251 4.35 -11.56 17.28
CA THR A 251 4.26 -10.12 17.57
C THR A 251 5.61 -9.57 18.03
N LYS A 252 6.24 -10.22 19.01
CA LYS A 252 7.56 -9.81 19.52
C LYS A 252 8.66 -9.91 18.44
N GLU A 253 8.68 -11.02 17.71
CA GLU A 253 9.64 -11.24 16.63
C GLU A 253 9.50 -10.18 15.51
N PHE A 254 8.27 -9.83 15.15
CA PHE A 254 8.03 -8.83 14.11
C PHE A 254 8.43 -7.43 14.55
N ILE A 255 8.10 -7.03 15.79
CA ILE A 255 8.56 -5.76 16.35
C ILE A 255 10.10 -5.73 16.42
N ALA A 256 10.73 -6.83 16.81
CA ALA A 256 12.19 -6.91 16.82
C ALA A 256 12.80 -6.78 15.42
N LEU A 257 12.19 -7.39 14.39
CA LEU A 257 12.59 -7.25 13.00
C LEU A 257 12.52 -5.79 12.55
N VAL A 258 11.38 -5.14 12.79
CA VAL A 258 11.17 -3.72 12.44
C VAL A 258 12.18 -2.81 13.14
N ARG A 259 12.40 -3.02 14.44
CA ARG A 259 13.40 -2.26 15.23
C ARG A 259 14.85 -2.50 14.76
N LYS A 260 15.17 -3.71 14.32
CA LYS A 260 16.46 -4.02 13.70
C LYS A 260 16.63 -3.32 12.37
N SER A 261 15.56 -3.21 11.59
CA SER A 261 15.59 -2.63 10.24
C SER A 261 15.70 -1.09 10.25
N TYR A 262 14.99 -0.42 11.15
CA TYR A 262 14.85 1.05 11.12
C TYR A 262 15.35 1.77 12.38
N GLY A 263 15.64 1.05 13.46
CA GLY A 263 16.06 1.64 14.73
C GLY A 263 14.96 1.64 15.79
N LYS A 264 15.37 1.94 17.03
CA LYS A 264 14.50 1.83 18.21
C LYS A 264 13.51 2.99 18.37
N ASP A 265 13.84 4.14 17.83
CA ASP A 265 13.16 5.40 18.16
C ASP A 265 11.95 5.69 17.27
N ILE A 266 11.76 4.90 16.21
CA ILE A 266 10.63 5.10 15.29
C ILE A 266 9.33 4.73 16.00
N PRO A 267 8.34 5.66 16.10
CA PRO A 267 7.05 5.34 16.68
C PRO A 267 6.31 4.29 15.85
N ILE A 268 5.59 3.41 16.53
CA ILE A 268 4.76 2.37 15.94
C ILE A 268 3.32 2.57 16.44
N VAL A 269 2.36 2.71 15.54
CA VAL A 269 0.93 2.65 15.85
C VAL A 269 0.40 1.30 15.41
N TRP A 270 -0.06 0.49 16.36
CA TRP A 270 -0.73 -0.77 16.08
C TRP A 270 -2.24 -0.57 16.05
N VAL A 271 -2.82 -0.64 14.85
CA VAL A 271 -4.26 -0.50 14.62
C VAL A 271 -4.96 -1.84 14.83
N GLY A 272 -6.08 -1.83 15.54
CA GLY A 272 -6.88 -3.03 15.81
C GLY A 272 -8.37 -2.82 15.58
N ARG A 273 -9.13 -3.93 15.58
CA ARG A 273 -10.61 -4.00 15.55
C ARG A 273 -11.27 -3.55 14.25
N PHE A 274 -10.56 -3.17 13.22
CA PHE A 274 -11.14 -2.67 11.96
C PHE A 274 -12.07 -3.70 11.28
N MET A 275 -11.77 -4.99 11.37
CA MET A 275 -12.71 -6.09 11.13
C MET A 275 -13.03 -6.81 12.44
N ARG A 276 -14.06 -7.67 12.41
CA ARG A 276 -14.38 -8.52 13.56
C ARG A 276 -13.17 -9.37 13.95
N LEU A 277 -12.74 -9.22 15.17
CA LEU A 277 -11.59 -9.89 15.76
C LEU A 277 -11.94 -10.35 17.17
N GLY A 278 -11.48 -11.55 17.57
CA GLY A 278 -11.68 -12.06 18.92
C GLY A 278 -10.83 -11.28 19.93
N GLU A 279 -11.43 -10.90 21.07
CA GLU A 279 -10.74 -10.17 22.15
C GLU A 279 -9.44 -10.85 22.59
N SER A 280 -9.40 -12.19 22.61
CA SER A 280 -8.20 -12.94 22.97
C SER A 280 -7.01 -12.66 22.04
N TYR A 281 -7.24 -12.37 20.76
CA TYR A 281 -6.19 -12.03 19.81
C TYR A 281 -5.66 -10.62 20.01
N ILE A 282 -6.55 -9.68 20.36
CA ILE A 282 -6.17 -8.31 20.72
C ILE A 282 -5.33 -8.34 21.99
N ASN A 283 -5.80 -9.05 23.02
CA ASN A 283 -5.08 -9.20 24.28
C ASN A 283 -3.71 -9.89 24.08
N ALA A 284 -3.61 -10.84 23.16
CA ALA A 284 -2.33 -11.48 22.85
C ALA A 284 -1.29 -10.49 22.31
N VAL A 285 -1.71 -9.57 21.44
CA VAL A 285 -0.84 -8.49 20.95
C VAL A 285 -0.46 -7.55 22.10
N ASP A 286 -1.43 -7.11 22.91
CA ASP A 286 -1.19 -6.19 24.02
C ASP A 286 -0.24 -6.78 25.08
N GLU A 287 -0.43 -8.05 25.42
CA GLU A 287 0.47 -8.80 26.30
C GLU A 287 1.88 -8.92 25.71
N ALA A 288 1.98 -9.21 24.41
CA ALA A 288 3.27 -9.30 23.71
C ALA A 288 4.03 -7.96 23.77
N ILE A 289 3.35 -6.85 23.48
CA ILE A 289 3.93 -5.50 23.53
C ILE A 289 4.36 -5.18 24.98
N SER A 290 3.51 -5.46 25.96
CA SER A 290 3.79 -5.20 27.38
C SER A 290 5.01 -5.98 27.90
N CYS A 291 5.25 -7.18 27.37
CA CYS A 291 6.41 -8.01 27.74
C CYS A 291 7.76 -7.47 27.19
N LEU A 292 7.76 -6.58 26.23
CA LEU A 292 9.00 -6.02 25.66
C LEU A 292 9.71 -5.05 26.61
N GLY A 293 9.08 -4.65 27.71
CA GLY A 293 9.68 -3.76 28.72
C GLY A 293 10.08 -2.40 28.12
N GLY A 294 11.35 -2.03 28.24
CA GLY A 294 11.87 -0.78 27.68
C GLY A 294 11.87 -0.75 26.15
N GLU A 295 11.71 -1.88 25.47
CA GLU A 295 11.64 -1.97 24.02
C GLU A 295 10.25 -1.61 23.46
N ASN A 296 9.23 -1.51 24.30
CA ASN A 296 7.90 -1.07 23.91
C ASN A 296 7.73 0.44 23.89
N VAL A 297 8.74 1.20 24.26
CA VAL A 297 8.73 2.67 24.16
C VAL A 297 8.46 3.08 22.71
N GLY A 298 7.46 3.98 22.54
CA GLY A 298 7.02 4.44 21.21
C GLY A 298 6.13 3.44 20.45
N ILE A 299 5.55 2.45 21.12
CA ILE A 299 4.50 1.59 20.54
C ILE A 299 3.15 1.98 21.13
N TYR A 300 2.24 2.37 20.26
CA TYR A 300 0.93 2.89 20.58
C TYR A 300 -0.16 1.95 20.06
N ARG A 301 -1.29 1.86 20.76
CA ARG A 301 -2.46 1.09 20.33
C ARG A 301 -3.57 2.03 19.91
N LEU A 302 -4.16 1.76 18.74
CA LEU A 302 -5.34 2.46 18.25
C LEU A 302 -6.40 1.44 17.83
N ASP A 303 -7.52 1.41 18.55
CA ASP A 303 -8.68 0.63 18.13
C ASP A 303 -9.61 1.49 17.28
N VAL A 304 -10.00 0.98 16.13
CA VAL A 304 -10.96 1.64 15.22
C VAL A 304 -12.26 0.84 15.18
N PRO A 305 -13.42 1.49 14.93
CA PRO A 305 -14.68 0.78 14.86
C PRO A 305 -14.69 -0.30 13.78
N THR A 306 -15.25 -1.47 14.11
CA THR A 306 -15.42 -2.55 13.15
C THR A 306 -16.37 -2.13 12.04
N SER A 307 -15.97 -2.32 10.80
CA SER A 307 -16.76 -2.09 9.59
C SER A 307 -16.80 -3.35 8.72
N ALA A 308 -17.91 -3.58 8.03
CA ALA A 308 -18.14 -4.75 7.18
C ALA A 308 -19.15 -4.46 6.04
N GLY A 309 -19.15 -3.23 5.53
CA GLY A 309 -20.08 -2.77 4.49
C GLY A 309 -19.63 -3.09 3.06
N GLY A 310 -18.36 -3.37 2.87
CA GLY A 310 -17.75 -3.68 1.58
C GLY A 310 -17.85 -5.14 1.16
N ALA A 311 -17.16 -5.50 0.08
CA ALA A 311 -17.14 -6.86 -0.45
C ALA A 311 -16.54 -7.84 0.57
N GLN A 312 -17.11 -9.05 0.63
CA GLN A 312 -16.64 -10.14 1.49
C GLN A 312 -16.52 -9.78 2.99
N GLY A 313 -17.33 -8.83 3.46
CA GLY A 313 -17.30 -8.39 4.85
C GLY A 313 -16.12 -7.49 5.23
N HIS A 314 -15.40 -6.97 4.25
CA HIS A 314 -14.39 -5.93 4.45
C HIS A 314 -15.05 -4.57 4.72
N PRO A 315 -14.30 -3.60 5.26
CA PRO A 315 -14.78 -2.23 5.38
C PRO A 315 -15.12 -1.60 4.03
N ASP A 316 -16.16 -0.78 4.01
CA ASP A 316 -16.53 0.07 2.89
C ASP A 316 -15.85 1.45 2.96
N LEU A 317 -16.17 2.33 2.01
CA LEU A 317 -15.66 3.71 1.96
C LEU A 317 -15.91 4.46 3.28
N ALA A 318 -17.08 4.30 3.89
CA ALA A 318 -17.41 4.97 5.14
C ALA A 318 -16.56 4.45 6.31
N GLY A 319 -16.38 3.13 6.40
CA GLY A 319 -15.51 2.51 7.41
C GLY A 319 -14.05 2.97 7.27
N HIS A 320 -13.53 2.99 6.05
CA HIS A 320 -12.17 3.49 5.79
C HIS A 320 -12.02 4.99 6.11
N ALA A 321 -13.03 5.82 5.83
CA ALA A 321 -13.00 7.24 6.18
C ALA A 321 -12.94 7.44 7.72
N VAL A 322 -13.72 6.68 8.48
CA VAL A 322 -13.68 6.72 9.95
C VAL A 322 -12.31 6.29 10.48
N ALA A 323 -11.76 5.19 9.97
CA ALA A 323 -10.45 4.70 10.40
C ALA A 323 -9.34 5.69 10.06
N ARG A 324 -9.39 6.33 8.88
CA ARG A 324 -8.48 7.40 8.47
C ARG A 324 -8.52 8.58 9.45
N ASP A 325 -9.71 9.08 9.74
CA ASP A 325 -9.88 10.28 10.56
C ASP A 325 -9.40 10.03 12.00
N LEU A 326 -9.71 8.87 12.57
CA LEU A 326 -9.22 8.45 13.88
C LEU A 326 -7.69 8.30 13.90
N LEU A 327 -7.10 7.70 12.87
CA LEU A 327 -5.64 7.54 12.78
C LEU A 327 -4.94 8.91 12.67
N VAL A 328 -5.44 9.81 11.83
CA VAL A 328 -4.89 11.16 11.68
C VAL A 328 -5.00 11.96 12.99
N GLN A 329 -6.16 11.89 13.65
CA GLN A 329 -6.36 12.53 14.95
C GLN A 329 -5.38 11.99 15.99
N PHE A 330 -5.27 10.66 16.10
CA PHE A 330 -4.38 9.98 17.03
C PHE A 330 -2.91 10.36 16.84
N ILE A 331 -2.44 10.39 15.59
CA ILE A 331 -1.07 10.77 15.24
C ILE A 331 -0.80 12.22 15.68
N LYS A 332 -1.73 13.15 15.44
CA LYS A 332 -1.59 14.57 15.82
C LYS A 332 -1.62 14.78 17.33
N GLU A 333 -2.54 14.13 18.03
CA GLU A 333 -2.68 14.26 19.49
C GLU A 333 -1.47 13.72 20.25
N ASN A 334 -0.80 12.72 19.70
CA ASN A 334 0.39 12.11 20.30
C ASN A 334 1.72 12.63 19.74
N ASN A 335 1.69 13.63 18.82
CA ASN A 335 2.88 14.20 18.17
C ASN A 335 3.82 13.16 17.58
N LEU A 336 3.28 12.22 16.77
CA LEU A 336 4.03 11.09 16.23
C LEU A 336 4.69 11.38 14.88
N LEU A 337 4.44 12.55 14.27
CA LEU A 337 5.01 12.99 13.00
C LEU A 337 5.52 14.43 13.06
#